data_a14b8a397c06b0aec4f2b638b5fbc22f
#
_entry.id   a14b8a397c06b0aec4f2b638b5fbc22f
#
_cell.length_a   1.000
_cell.length_b   1.000
_cell.length_c   1.000
_cell.angle_alpha   90.00
_cell.angle_beta   90.00
_cell.angle_gamma   90.00
#
_symmetry.space_group_name_H-M   'P 1'
#
loop_
_entity.id
_entity.type
_entity.pdbx_description
1 polymer ?
#
loop_
_entity_poly.entity_id
_entity_poly.type
_entity_poly.pdbx_seq_one_letter_code
_entity_poly.pdbx_strand_id
1 'polypeptide(L)'
;MKKIFILLSAFILLSQPSYANWFKDNLCPNDDKQIKTLLKSQVKYANKNNFDKFISTYDENYINSDGFNLETYSKLVKDIWSSYNKIVYGLKIKNINIIDQNNAVVEVTETSFAPISATQEVNGLLKSESESIYYLKKLNGKWKVSSDKVITENTSMLYGEAMNLDIKLTAPKEIEANTEYTASLEFTPPKDTIAIASISSDKVEYPQKPTKEVFRKLPDDNILERLFTANNENCNEYIIASIGLTKADIKDLSIKLSLTGFGYQIIRVNVIPEKAENNEGNNVQK
;
A
#
# COMPACT_ATOMS: atom_id res chain seq x y z
N MET A 1 -31.56 -70.13 7.99
CA MET A 1 -30.16 -69.93 7.59
C MET A 1 -30.14 -68.79 6.60
N LYS A 2 -29.78 -67.55 7.08
CA LYS A 2 -29.68 -66.33 6.25
C LYS A 2 -28.22 -66.10 5.93
N LYS A 3 -27.86 -66.08 4.65
CA LYS A 3 -26.51 -65.75 4.18
C LYS A 3 -26.38 -64.24 4.14
N ILE A 4 -25.41 -63.69 4.92
CA ILE A 4 -25.01 -62.28 4.93
C ILE A 4 -23.99 -62.11 3.81
N PHE A 5 -24.32 -61.28 2.80
CA PHE A 5 -23.38 -60.78 1.79
C PHE A 5 -22.68 -59.57 2.36
N ILE A 6 -21.38 -59.65 2.62
CA ILE A 6 -20.51 -58.52 2.94
C ILE A 6 -20.05 -57.94 1.61
N LEU A 7 -20.51 -56.75 1.28
CA LEU A 7 -20.04 -55.98 0.13
C LEU A 7 -18.77 -55.22 0.57
N LEU A 8 -17.60 -55.68 0.11
CA LEU A 8 -16.33 -55.02 0.31
C LEU A 8 -16.23 -53.89 -0.73
N SER A 9 -16.57 -52.66 -0.36
CA SER A 9 -16.32 -51.50 -1.19
C SER A 9 -14.85 -51.09 -1.09
N ALA A 10 -14.06 -51.51 -2.08
CA ALA A 10 -12.70 -51.03 -2.27
C ALA A 10 -12.75 -49.55 -2.65
N PHE A 11 -12.39 -48.66 -1.72
CA PHE A 11 -12.11 -47.27 -2.00
C PHE A 11 -10.75 -47.19 -2.76
N ILE A 12 -10.84 -47.13 -4.08
CA ILE A 12 -9.70 -46.77 -4.92
C ILE A 12 -9.50 -45.25 -4.72
N LEU A 13 -8.55 -44.88 -3.86
CA LEU A 13 -7.96 -43.53 -3.82
C LEU A 13 -7.18 -43.36 -5.13
N LEU A 14 -7.88 -42.90 -6.16
CA LEU A 14 -7.23 -42.33 -7.32
C LEU A 14 -6.60 -41.02 -6.83
N SER A 15 -5.27 -41.05 -6.58
CA SER A 15 -4.44 -39.88 -6.52
C SER A 15 -4.60 -39.16 -7.87
N GLN A 16 -5.44 -38.14 -7.88
CA GLN A 16 -5.59 -37.29 -9.06
C GLN A 16 -4.24 -36.58 -9.26
N PRO A 17 -3.50 -36.80 -10.35
CA PRO A 17 -2.40 -35.94 -10.70
C PRO A 17 -3.00 -34.53 -10.82
N SER A 18 -2.36 -33.54 -10.19
CA SER A 18 -2.83 -32.16 -10.16
C SER A 18 -2.98 -31.65 -11.59
N TYR A 19 -4.20 -31.67 -12.13
CA TYR A 19 -4.54 -31.07 -13.42
C TYR A 19 -4.13 -29.60 -13.49
N ALA A 20 -3.92 -28.94 -12.36
CA ALA A 20 -3.41 -27.59 -12.26
C ALA A 20 -2.05 -27.37 -12.97
N ASN A 21 -1.14 -28.34 -12.93
CA ASN A 21 0.15 -28.21 -13.65
C ASN A 21 0.00 -28.47 -15.15
N TRP A 22 -0.88 -29.41 -15.56
CA TRP A 22 -1.12 -29.69 -16.98
C TRP A 22 -1.77 -28.50 -17.71
N PHE A 23 -2.70 -27.80 -17.07
CA PHE A 23 -3.26 -26.56 -17.59
C PHE A 23 -2.23 -25.43 -17.68
N LYS A 24 -1.31 -25.34 -16.71
CA LYS A 24 -0.27 -24.31 -16.69
C LYS A 24 0.72 -24.46 -17.87
N ASP A 25 1.03 -25.68 -18.28
CA ASP A 25 1.97 -25.97 -19.35
C ASP A 25 1.34 -25.88 -20.77
N ASN A 26 0.01 -25.93 -20.89
CA ASN A 26 -0.72 -25.95 -22.16
C ASN A 26 -1.54 -24.66 -22.45
N LEU A 27 -1.76 -23.80 -21.47
CA LEU A 27 -2.42 -22.50 -21.64
C LEU A 27 -1.37 -21.41 -21.91
N CYS A 28 -1.01 -21.26 -23.18
CA CYS A 28 -0.28 -20.11 -23.75
C CYS A 28 1.09 -19.81 -23.11
N PRO A 29 2.16 -20.51 -23.50
CA PRO A 29 3.54 -20.18 -23.07
C PRO A 29 3.97 -18.73 -23.38
N ASN A 30 3.15 -18.00 -24.13
CA ASN A 30 3.37 -16.61 -24.49
C ASN A 30 2.74 -15.59 -23.51
N ASP A 31 1.73 -15.99 -22.69
CA ASP A 31 1.00 -15.04 -21.82
C ASP A 31 1.85 -14.54 -20.66
N ASP A 32 2.61 -15.39 -20.00
CA ASP A 32 3.58 -14.97 -18.97
C ASP A 32 4.56 -13.94 -19.52
N LYS A 33 5.09 -14.16 -20.74
CA LYS A 33 5.98 -13.21 -21.40
C LYS A 33 5.29 -11.91 -21.78
N GLN A 34 4.03 -11.98 -22.22
CA GLN A 34 3.24 -10.80 -22.56
C GLN A 34 2.94 -9.95 -21.32
N ILE A 35 2.55 -10.58 -20.21
CA ILE A 35 2.30 -9.92 -18.92
C ILE A 35 3.58 -9.25 -18.42
N LYS A 36 4.72 -9.95 -18.41
CA LYS A 36 6.02 -9.36 -18.05
C LYS A 36 6.39 -8.17 -18.95
N THR A 37 6.07 -8.25 -20.23
CA THR A 37 6.32 -7.17 -21.19
C THR A 37 5.41 -5.97 -20.93
N LEU A 38 4.12 -6.20 -20.64
CA LEU A 38 3.18 -5.16 -20.25
C LEU A 38 3.71 -4.37 -19.05
N LEU A 39 4.02 -5.05 -17.95
CA LEU A 39 4.44 -4.41 -16.69
C LEU A 39 5.79 -3.69 -16.83
N LYS A 40 6.74 -4.27 -17.56
CA LYS A 40 8.00 -3.56 -17.92
C LYS A 40 7.76 -2.30 -18.74
N SER A 41 6.80 -2.37 -19.69
CA SER A 41 6.45 -1.22 -20.52
C SER A 41 5.76 -0.13 -19.70
N GLN A 42 4.92 -0.50 -18.74
CA GLN A 42 4.25 0.41 -17.82
C GLN A 42 5.29 1.23 -17.03
N VAL A 43 6.28 0.58 -16.38
CA VAL A 43 7.39 1.25 -15.70
C VAL A 43 8.19 2.15 -16.65
N LYS A 44 8.48 1.67 -17.85
CA LYS A 44 9.20 2.46 -18.87
C LYS A 44 8.42 3.72 -19.27
N TYR A 45 7.10 3.63 -19.40
CA TYR A 45 6.26 4.77 -19.77
C TYR A 45 6.15 5.76 -18.61
N ALA A 46 5.98 5.27 -17.38
CA ALA A 46 5.99 6.10 -16.15
C ALA A 46 7.31 6.89 -16.03
N ASN A 47 8.45 6.21 -16.13
CA ASN A 47 9.78 6.86 -16.05
C ASN A 47 10.10 7.82 -17.19
N LYS A 48 9.30 7.82 -18.27
CA LYS A 48 9.41 8.78 -19.40
C LYS A 48 8.32 9.85 -19.36
N ASN A 49 7.49 9.88 -18.33
CA ASN A 49 6.30 10.73 -18.24
C ASN A 49 5.40 10.62 -19.50
N ASN A 50 5.36 9.44 -20.11
CA ASN A 50 4.54 9.20 -21.29
C ASN A 50 3.14 8.75 -20.85
N PHE A 51 2.33 9.73 -20.47
CA PHE A 51 1.02 9.53 -19.86
C PHE A 51 0.09 8.67 -20.72
N ASP A 52 -0.06 8.99 -22.03
CA ASP A 52 -1.01 8.29 -22.89
C ASP A 52 -0.64 6.79 -23.04
N LYS A 53 0.65 6.49 -23.20
CA LYS A 53 1.12 5.10 -23.24
C LYS A 53 1.00 4.42 -21.89
N PHE A 54 1.23 5.12 -20.78
CA PHE A 54 1.06 4.57 -19.44
C PHE A 54 -0.40 4.18 -19.20
N ILE A 55 -1.33 5.12 -19.39
CA ILE A 55 -2.78 4.87 -19.21
C ILE A 55 -3.30 3.82 -20.20
N SER A 56 -2.74 3.74 -21.41
CA SER A 56 -3.13 2.70 -22.36
C SER A 56 -2.83 1.27 -21.90
N THR A 57 -2.08 1.07 -20.83
CA THR A 57 -1.84 -0.25 -20.21
C THR A 57 -2.98 -0.71 -19.30
N TYR A 58 -3.90 0.17 -18.96
CA TYR A 58 -5.08 -0.10 -18.15
C TYR A 58 -6.32 -0.39 -19.01
N ASP A 59 -7.26 -1.15 -18.44
CA ASP A 59 -8.61 -1.32 -19.00
C ASP A 59 -9.37 0.01 -18.90
N GLU A 60 -10.22 0.31 -19.86
CA GLU A 60 -11.11 1.49 -19.82
C GLU A 60 -12.10 1.43 -18.63
N ASN A 61 -12.47 0.23 -18.20
CA ASN A 61 -13.32 -0.03 -17.05
C ASN A 61 -12.51 -0.30 -15.76
N TYR A 62 -11.23 0.13 -15.72
CA TYR A 62 -10.40 -0.03 -14.53
C TYR A 62 -11.04 0.61 -13.30
N ILE A 63 -11.00 -0.12 -12.18
CA ILE A 63 -11.31 0.36 -10.84
C ILE A 63 -10.42 -0.36 -9.83
N ASN A 64 -9.78 0.37 -8.91
CA ASN A 64 -8.98 -0.25 -7.87
C ASN A 64 -9.80 -0.58 -6.61
N SER A 65 -9.17 -1.23 -5.64
CA SER A 65 -9.83 -1.62 -4.39
C SER A 65 -10.25 -0.43 -3.50
N ASP A 66 -9.73 0.77 -3.75
CA ASP A 66 -10.13 2.00 -3.06
C ASP A 66 -11.28 2.74 -3.77
N GLY A 67 -11.81 2.17 -4.87
CA GLY A 67 -12.90 2.75 -5.65
C GLY A 67 -12.46 3.80 -6.67
N PHE A 68 -11.16 3.97 -6.92
CA PHE A 68 -10.67 4.89 -7.94
C PHE A 68 -10.83 4.26 -9.32
N ASN A 69 -11.70 4.85 -10.14
CA ASN A 69 -11.82 4.49 -11.55
C ASN A 69 -10.65 5.07 -12.37
N LEU A 70 -10.57 4.72 -13.66
CA LEU A 70 -9.48 5.16 -14.53
C LEU A 70 -9.35 6.68 -14.64
N GLU A 71 -10.47 7.42 -14.59
CA GLU A 71 -10.47 8.89 -14.63
C GLU A 71 -9.80 9.46 -13.37
N THR A 72 -10.23 9.01 -12.18
CA THR A 72 -9.67 9.44 -10.89
C THR A 72 -8.19 9.07 -10.79
N TYR A 73 -7.84 7.85 -11.16
CA TYR A 73 -6.45 7.38 -11.18
C TYR A 73 -5.58 8.20 -12.15
N SER A 74 -6.13 8.55 -13.32
CA SER A 74 -5.44 9.40 -14.30
C SER A 74 -5.14 10.80 -13.77
N LYS A 75 -6.07 11.39 -13.02
CA LYS A 75 -5.85 12.69 -12.35
C LYS A 75 -4.76 12.59 -11.30
N LEU A 76 -4.83 11.57 -10.43
CA LEU A 76 -3.82 11.29 -9.41
C LEU A 76 -2.42 11.18 -10.02
N VAL A 77 -2.26 10.39 -11.08
CA VAL A 77 -0.96 10.22 -11.77
C VAL A 77 -0.44 11.54 -12.34
N LYS A 78 -1.28 12.35 -12.96
CA LYS A 78 -0.89 13.66 -13.48
C LYS A 78 -0.43 14.60 -12.37
N ASP A 79 -1.12 14.62 -11.24
CA ASP A 79 -0.75 15.46 -10.10
C ASP A 79 0.57 15.03 -9.48
N ILE A 80 0.80 13.72 -9.33
CA ILE A 80 2.10 13.20 -8.88
C ILE A 80 3.22 13.61 -9.84
N TRP A 81 3.05 13.41 -11.14
CA TRP A 81 4.09 13.73 -12.13
C TRP A 81 4.34 15.23 -12.26
N SER A 82 3.33 16.08 -12.03
CA SER A 82 3.52 17.52 -11.99
C SER A 82 4.24 17.98 -10.73
N SER A 83 3.98 17.32 -9.59
CA SER A 83 4.59 17.63 -8.30
C SER A 83 6.03 17.13 -8.18
N TYR A 84 6.32 15.96 -8.78
CA TYR A 84 7.61 15.26 -8.66
C TYR A 84 8.21 14.96 -10.05
N ASN A 85 8.73 15.98 -10.71
CA ASN A 85 9.21 15.90 -12.10
C ASN A 85 10.41 14.95 -12.33
N LYS A 86 11.09 14.52 -11.26
CA LYS A 86 12.23 13.59 -11.28
C LYS A 86 11.94 12.26 -10.58
N ILE A 87 10.66 11.90 -10.44
CA ILE A 87 10.30 10.64 -9.80
C ILE A 87 10.72 9.46 -10.69
N VAL A 88 11.31 8.44 -10.05
CA VAL A 88 11.74 7.20 -10.69
C VAL A 88 10.93 6.06 -10.11
N TYR A 89 10.34 5.25 -10.98
CA TYR A 89 9.53 4.10 -10.61
C TYR A 89 10.26 2.79 -10.88
N GLY A 90 10.08 1.82 -9.98
CA GLY A 90 10.50 0.45 -10.14
C GLY A 90 9.32 -0.50 -9.90
N LEU A 91 9.38 -1.69 -10.51
CA LEU A 91 8.41 -2.75 -10.28
C LEU A 91 9.14 -4.10 -10.33
N LYS A 92 8.93 -4.90 -9.30
CA LYS A 92 9.40 -6.28 -9.21
C LYS A 92 8.20 -7.22 -9.19
N ILE A 93 8.11 -8.10 -10.17
CA ILE A 93 7.11 -9.16 -10.20
C ILE A 93 7.52 -10.24 -9.21
N LYS A 94 6.64 -10.56 -8.25
CA LYS A 94 6.82 -11.64 -7.28
C LYS A 94 6.27 -12.96 -7.81
N ASN A 95 5.04 -12.90 -8.34
CA ASN A 95 4.32 -14.08 -8.82
C ASN A 95 3.39 -13.69 -9.99
N ILE A 96 3.19 -14.60 -10.94
CA ILE A 96 2.17 -14.50 -11.98
C ILE A 96 1.33 -15.77 -11.92
N ASN A 97 0.04 -15.61 -11.71
CA ASN A 97 -0.93 -16.71 -11.73
C ASN A 97 -1.93 -16.46 -12.87
N ILE A 98 -1.82 -17.24 -13.95
CA ILE A 98 -2.77 -17.22 -15.07
C ILE A 98 -3.95 -18.08 -14.65
N ILE A 99 -5.12 -17.46 -14.45
CA ILE A 99 -6.34 -18.11 -14.01
C ILE A 99 -7.00 -18.87 -15.19
N ASP A 100 -7.10 -18.19 -16.33
CA ASP A 100 -7.65 -18.72 -17.57
C ASP A 100 -7.09 -17.98 -18.80
N GLN A 101 -7.67 -18.18 -19.98
CA GLN A 101 -7.23 -17.57 -21.23
C GLN A 101 -7.30 -16.03 -21.23
N ASN A 102 -8.12 -15.45 -20.36
CA ASN A 102 -8.41 -14.00 -20.36
C ASN A 102 -8.16 -13.32 -19.01
N ASN A 103 -7.83 -14.06 -17.95
CA ASN A 103 -7.67 -13.52 -16.61
C ASN A 103 -6.35 -13.99 -15.97
N ALA A 104 -5.65 -13.06 -15.35
CA ALA A 104 -4.44 -13.34 -14.57
C ALA A 104 -4.37 -12.46 -13.34
N VAL A 105 -3.67 -12.95 -12.31
CA VAL A 105 -3.36 -12.23 -11.07
C VAL A 105 -1.86 -12.15 -10.94
N VAL A 106 -1.34 -10.96 -10.65
CA VAL A 106 0.10 -10.71 -10.52
C VAL A 106 0.39 -10.02 -9.20
N GLU A 107 1.27 -10.62 -8.41
CA GLU A 107 1.80 -10.01 -7.19
C GLU A 107 3.06 -9.22 -7.53
N VAL A 108 3.10 -7.97 -7.11
CA VAL A 108 4.21 -7.06 -7.40
C VAL A 108 4.70 -6.34 -6.14
N THR A 109 5.96 -5.93 -6.16
CA THR A 109 6.47 -4.84 -5.31
C THR A 109 6.74 -3.65 -6.22
N GLU A 110 6.18 -2.50 -5.86
CA GLU A 110 6.39 -1.24 -6.54
C GLU A 110 7.26 -0.34 -5.68
N THR A 111 8.13 0.42 -6.31
CA THR A 111 8.97 1.40 -5.62
C THR A 111 8.92 2.72 -6.36
N SER A 112 8.99 3.81 -5.62
CA SER A 112 9.22 5.11 -6.21
C SER A 112 10.22 5.93 -5.38
N PHE A 113 10.96 6.78 -6.08
CA PHE A 113 12.00 7.59 -5.51
C PHE A 113 12.05 8.94 -6.22
N ALA A 114 12.11 10.04 -5.46
CA ALA A 114 12.29 11.37 -6.02
C ALA A 114 13.11 12.26 -5.09
N PRO A 115 14.07 13.05 -5.61
CA PRO A 115 14.56 14.22 -4.90
C PRO A 115 13.41 15.23 -4.82
N ILE A 116 13.22 15.80 -3.64
CA ILE A 116 12.20 16.82 -3.35
C ILE A 116 12.86 18.01 -2.69
N SER A 117 12.19 19.15 -2.71
CA SER A 117 12.69 20.37 -2.06
C SER A 117 11.53 21.13 -1.42
N ALA A 118 11.68 21.53 -0.18
CA ALA A 118 10.71 22.41 0.48
C ALA A 118 10.95 23.87 0.12
N THR A 119 12.23 24.25 -0.03
CA THR A 119 12.69 25.56 -0.49
C THR A 119 13.92 25.37 -1.37
N GLN A 120 14.51 26.46 -1.90
CA GLN A 120 15.77 26.37 -2.65
C GLN A 120 16.94 25.82 -1.81
N GLU A 121 16.87 25.97 -0.48
CA GLU A 121 17.94 25.60 0.45
C GLU A 121 17.68 24.28 1.18
N VAL A 122 16.42 23.83 1.26
CA VAL A 122 16.02 22.63 2.02
C VAL A 122 15.68 21.49 1.07
N ASN A 123 16.67 20.64 0.86
CA ASN A 123 16.53 19.42 0.08
C ASN A 123 15.88 18.31 0.89
N GLY A 124 15.24 17.41 0.20
CA GLY A 124 14.58 16.24 0.77
C GLY A 124 14.55 15.05 -0.18
N LEU A 125 13.95 14.00 0.30
CA LEU A 125 13.86 12.72 -0.38
C LEU A 125 12.48 12.10 -0.18
N LEU A 126 11.84 11.75 -1.28
CA LEU A 126 10.67 10.89 -1.31
C LEU A 126 11.11 9.46 -1.61
N LYS A 127 10.66 8.51 -0.80
CA LYS A 127 10.77 7.07 -1.04
C LYS A 127 9.41 6.45 -0.77
N SER A 128 8.97 5.56 -1.65
CA SER A 128 7.77 4.77 -1.44
C SER A 128 8.03 3.33 -1.86
N GLU A 129 7.50 2.40 -1.09
CA GLU A 129 7.45 0.98 -1.41
C GLU A 129 6.05 0.46 -1.10
N SER A 130 5.48 -0.30 -2.04
CA SER A 130 4.19 -0.96 -1.85
C SER A 130 4.22 -2.40 -2.35
N GLU A 131 3.42 -3.24 -1.72
CA GLU A 131 3.08 -4.58 -2.22
C GLU A 131 1.65 -4.53 -2.74
N SER A 132 1.46 -4.94 -3.99
CA SER A 132 0.17 -4.85 -4.66
C SER A 132 -0.18 -6.15 -5.40
N ILE A 133 -1.46 -6.37 -5.57
CA ILE A 133 -2.02 -7.43 -6.42
C ILE A 133 -2.69 -6.76 -7.61
N TYR A 134 -2.22 -7.09 -8.81
CA TYR A 134 -2.81 -6.66 -10.07
C TYR A 134 -3.71 -7.74 -10.64
N TYR A 135 -4.93 -7.36 -10.99
CA TYR A 135 -5.87 -8.20 -11.74
C TYR A 135 -5.84 -7.79 -13.19
N LEU A 136 -5.44 -8.71 -14.06
CA LEU A 136 -5.29 -8.47 -15.47
C LEU A 136 -6.38 -9.16 -16.28
N LYS A 137 -6.83 -8.46 -17.33
CA LYS A 137 -7.73 -9.02 -18.35
C LYS A 137 -7.09 -8.97 -19.73
N LYS A 138 -7.35 -9.96 -20.55
CA LYS A 138 -6.91 -10.02 -21.94
C LYS A 138 -8.04 -9.53 -22.85
N LEU A 139 -7.88 -8.33 -23.38
CA LEU A 139 -8.86 -7.65 -24.22
C LEU A 139 -8.30 -7.55 -25.64
N ASN A 140 -9.04 -8.08 -26.63
CA ASN A 140 -8.60 -8.10 -28.03
C ASN A 140 -7.17 -8.67 -28.22
N GLY A 141 -6.87 -9.75 -27.47
CA GLY A 141 -5.56 -10.41 -27.52
C GLY A 141 -4.42 -9.70 -26.77
N LYS A 142 -4.69 -8.60 -26.07
CA LYS A 142 -3.71 -7.84 -25.30
C LYS A 142 -4.06 -7.81 -23.82
N TRP A 143 -3.10 -8.09 -22.96
CA TRP A 143 -3.26 -7.96 -21.52
C TRP A 143 -3.36 -6.49 -21.11
N LYS A 144 -4.24 -6.21 -20.12
CA LYS A 144 -4.49 -4.91 -19.53
C LYS A 144 -4.66 -5.06 -18.02
N VAL A 145 -4.26 -4.05 -17.23
CA VAL A 145 -4.58 -3.98 -15.81
C VAL A 145 -6.05 -3.57 -15.67
N SER A 146 -6.90 -4.44 -15.14
CA SER A 146 -8.34 -4.19 -14.96
C SER A 146 -8.68 -3.73 -13.55
N SER A 147 -7.85 -4.08 -12.57
CA SER A 147 -7.98 -3.65 -11.18
C SER A 147 -6.66 -3.84 -10.46
N ASP A 148 -6.48 -3.20 -9.32
CA ASP A 148 -5.43 -3.51 -8.36
C ASP A 148 -5.92 -3.37 -6.91
N LYS A 149 -5.16 -4.00 -6.01
CA LYS A 149 -5.31 -3.88 -4.56
C LYS A 149 -3.93 -3.66 -3.95
N VAL A 150 -3.76 -2.55 -3.25
CA VAL A 150 -2.56 -2.30 -2.43
C VAL A 150 -2.69 -3.07 -1.11
N ILE A 151 -1.72 -3.95 -0.84
CA ILE A 151 -1.67 -4.78 0.38
C ILE A 151 -0.91 -4.08 1.48
N THR A 152 0.23 -3.47 1.14
CA THR A 152 1.02 -2.64 2.05
C THR A 152 1.56 -1.44 1.30
N GLU A 153 1.66 -0.31 1.97
CA GLU A 153 2.33 0.87 1.48
C GLU A 153 3.12 1.51 2.61
N ASN A 154 4.33 1.94 2.30
CA ASN A 154 5.22 2.66 3.18
C ASN A 154 5.89 3.78 2.39
N THR A 155 5.52 5.02 2.68
CA THR A 155 6.01 6.20 1.97
C THR A 155 6.64 7.17 2.96
N SER A 156 7.84 7.64 2.66
CA SER A 156 8.54 8.68 3.43
C SER A 156 8.84 9.89 2.56
N MET A 157 8.64 11.09 3.12
CA MET A 157 9.04 12.37 2.54
C MET A 157 9.81 13.13 3.63
N LEU A 158 11.15 13.10 3.57
CA LEU A 158 12.01 13.61 4.62
C LEU A 158 12.88 14.75 4.08
N TYR A 159 13.06 15.80 4.89
CA TYR A 159 13.78 17.01 4.53
C TYR A 159 14.85 17.36 5.58
N GLY A 160 15.96 17.94 5.13
CA GLY A 160 17.03 18.38 5.99
C GLY A 160 17.62 17.25 6.84
N GLU A 161 17.86 17.48 8.14
CA GLU A 161 18.42 16.47 9.06
C GLU A 161 17.53 15.23 9.22
N ALA A 162 16.21 15.36 8.96
CA ALA A 162 15.30 14.22 9.05
C ALA A 162 15.60 13.11 8.02
N MET A 163 16.28 13.42 6.90
CA MET A 163 16.70 12.41 5.92
C MET A 163 17.67 11.34 6.48
N ASN A 164 18.32 11.64 7.60
CA ASN A 164 19.28 10.75 8.25
C ASN A 164 18.66 9.92 9.38
N LEU A 165 17.36 10.08 9.64
CA LEU A 165 16.66 9.31 10.68
C LEU A 165 16.27 7.92 10.17
N ASP A 166 16.42 6.93 11.03
CA ASP A 166 15.75 5.64 10.90
C ASP A 166 14.40 5.74 11.60
N ILE A 167 13.36 5.92 10.81
CA ILE A 167 11.99 6.14 11.29
C ILE A 167 11.18 4.87 11.11
N LYS A 168 10.61 4.40 12.18
CA LYS A 168 9.73 3.24 12.19
C LYS A 168 8.33 3.66 12.60
N LEU A 169 7.41 3.65 11.63
CA LEU A 169 5.97 3.81 11.87
C LEU A 169 5.31 2.44 11.71
N THR A 170 4.54 2.02 12.70
CA THR A 170 3.86 0.72 12.71
C THR A 170 2.39 0.86 13.06
N ALA A 171 1.57 0.05 12.38
CA ALA A 171 0.16 -0.18 12.67
C ALA A 171 -0.22 -1.56 12.11
N PRO A 172 -1.40 -2.12 12.43
CA PRO A 172 -1.90 -3.34 11.77
C PRO A 172 -1.97 -3.15 10.25
N LYS A 173 -1.57 -4.17 9.48
CA LYS A 173 -1.73 -4.15 8.01
C LYS A 173 -3.19 -4.23 7.58
N GLU A 174 -4.02 -4.87 8.42
CA GLU A 174 -5.44 -5.09 8.20
C GLU A 174 -6.17 -5.03 9.54
N ILE A 175 -7.35 -4.42 9.59
CA ILE A 175 -8.17 -4.24 10.78
C ILE A 175 -9.65 -4.32 10.41
N GLU A 176 -10.48 -4.87 11.29
CA GLU A 176 -11.93 -4.85 11.12
C GLU A 176 -12.48 -3.44 11.39
N ALA A 177 -13.49 -3.03 10.62
CA ALA A 177 -14.20 -1.76 10.85
C ALA A 177 -14.67 -1.67 12.31
N ASN A 178 -14.73 -0.45 12.84
CA ASN A 178 -15.09 -0.14 14.24
C ASN A 178 -14.15 -0.73 15.33
N THR A 179 -13.02 -1.34 14.94
CA THR A 179 -12.07 -1.91 15.91
C THR A 179 -11.00 -0.89 16.29
N GLU A 180 -10.63 -0.87 17.56
CA GLU A 180 -9.53 -0.04 18.05
C GLU A 180 -8.17 -0.67 17.72
N TYR A 181 -7.20 0.19 17.35
CA TYR A 181 -5.83 -0.19 17.11
C TYR A 181 -4.85 0.90 17.49
N THR A 182 -3.61 0.52 17.77
CA THR A 182 -2.53 1.47 18.10
C THR A 182 -1.59 1.62 16.92
N ALA A 183 -1.25 2.87 16.58
CA ALA A 183 -0.11 3.20 15.75
C ALA A 183 1.04 3.71 16.62
N SER A 184 2.26 3.29 16.30
CA SER A 184 3.48 3.64 17.03
C SER A 184 4.53 4.19 16.09
N LEU A 185 5.10 5.34 16.45
CA LEU A 185 6.21 6.02 15.77
C LEU A 185 7.43 5.95 16.67
N GLU A 186 8.51 5.39 16.14
CA GLU A 186 9.81 5.27 16.84
C GLU A 186 10.91 5.86 15.98
N PHE A 187 11.74 6.75 16.55
CA PHE A 187 12.99 7.22 15.96
C PHE A 187 13.87 7.90 17.02
N THR A 188 15.18 7.87 16.81
CA THR A 188 16.12 8.54 17.72
C THR A 188 16.52 9.89 17.13
N PRO A 189 16.15 11.03 17.78
CA PRO A 189 16.58 12.35 17.35
C PRO A 189 18.09 12.51 17.41
N PRO A 190 18.69 13.38 16.56
CA PRO A 190 20.08 13.75 16.70
C PRO A 190 20.34 14.41 18.06
N LYS A 191 21.59 14.30 18.54
CA LYS A 191 22.01 14.95 19.78
C LYS A 191 21.73 16.46 19.74
N ASP A 192 21.34 17.02 20.87
CA ASP A 192 21.03 18.45 21.05
C ASP A 192 19.89 18.95 20.14
N THR A 193 18.98 18.06 19.77
CA THR A 193 17.81 18.34 18.95
C THR A 193 16.53 18.11 19.76
N ILE A 194 15.59 19.05 19.64
CA ILE A 194 14.22 18.87 20.14
C ILE A 194 13.39 18.29 19.01
N ALA A 195 12.83 17.10 19.22
CA ALA A 195 11.94 16.44 18.27
C ALA A 195 10.48 16.64 18.71
N ILE A 196 9.65 17.02 17.74
CA ILE A 196 8.20 17.01 17.89
C ILE A 196 7.60 16.06 16.83
N ALA A 197 6.50 15.43 17.17
CA ALA A 197 5.83 14.52 16.24
C ALA A 197 4.31 14.56 16.42
N SER A 198 3.60 14.16 15.37
CA SER A 198 2.16 13.90 15.37
C SER A 198 1.91 12.59 14.66
N ILE A 199 0.90 11.84 15.08
CA ILE A 199 0.37 10.70 14.33
C ILE A 199 -1.11 10.99 14.08
N SER A 200 -1.56 10.77 12.85
CA SER A 200 -2.97 10.92 12.45
C SER A 200 -3.41 9.74 11.60
N SER A 201 -4.72 9.56 11.48
CA SER A 201 -5.36 8.60 10.57
C SER A 201 -6.31 9.35 9.66
N ASP A 202 -6.22 9.07 8.36
CA ASP A 202 -7.11 9.61 7.33
C ASP A 202 -7.54 8.52 6.36
N LYS A 203 -8.75 8.63 5.80
CA LYS A 203 -9.22 7.72 4.77
C LYS A 203 -8.40 7.87 3.50
N VAL A 204 -8.20 6.76 2.78
CA VAL A 204 -7.64 6.77 1.44
C VAL A 204 -8.67 7.36 0.48
N GLU A 205 -8.48 8.60 0.08
CA GLU A 205 -9.37 9.32 -0.84
C GLU A 205 -8.58 10.20 -1.81
N TYR A 206 -9.20 10.61 -2.90
CA TYR A 206 -8.57 11.55 -3.83
C TYR A 206 -9.58 12.63 -4.26
N PRO A 207 -9.20 13.93 -4.18
CA PRO A 207 -7.96 14.41 -3.56
C PRO A 207 -7.92 14.17 -2.05
N GLN A 208 -6.72 13.90 -1.51
CA GLN A 208 -6.52 13.73 -0.08
C GLN A 208 -6.82 15.02 0.64
N LYS A 209 -7.63 14.98 1.70
CA LYS A 209 -7.94 16.15 2.53
C LYS A 209 -6.77 16.50 3.45
N PRO A 210 -6.63 17.79 3.81
CA PRO A 210 -5.65 18.20 4.81
C PRO A 210 -5.92 17.53 6.16
N THR A 211 -4.91 16.90 6.72
CA THR A 211 -4.97 16.24 8.02
C THR A 211 -4.87 17.25 9.15
N LYS A 212 -5.65 17.06 10.21
CA LYS A 212 -5.49 17.84 11.44
C LYS A 212 -4.38 17.23 12.28
N GLU A 213 -3.23 17.90 12.34
CA GLU A 213 -2.07 17.48 13.10
C GLU A 213 -2.08 18.05 14.51
N VAL A 214 -1.70 17.22 15.51
CA VAL A 214 -1.49 17.62 16.90
C VAL A 214 -0.09 17.21 17.30
N PHE A 215 0.85 18.16 17.16
CA PHE A 215 2.25 17.94 17.51
C PHE A 215 2.45 17.86 19.02
N ARG A 216 3.31 16.93 19.44
CA ARG A 216 3.78 16.77 20.82
C ARG A 216 5.29 16.61 20.81
N LYS A 217 5.97 16.99 21.90
CA LYS A 217 7.37 16.61 22.11
C LYS A 217 7.47 15.08 22.06
N LEU A 218 8.47 14.56 21.37
CA LEU A 218 8.77 13.13 21.38
C LEU A 218 9.08 12.70 22.83
N PRO A 219 8.49 11.61 23.34
CA PRO A 219 8.78 11.08 24.66
C PRO A 219 10.26 10.69 24.84
N ASP A 220 10.70 10.57 26.07
CA ASP A 220 12.12 10.32 26.38
C ASP A 220 12.57 8.89 26.02
N ASP A 221 11.65 7.96 25.84
CA ASP A 221 11.87 6.61 25.30
C ASP A 221 11.89 6.57 23.76
N ASN A 222 11.72 7.73 23.12
CA ASN A 222 11.68 7.88 21.66
C ASN A 222 10.49 7.21 20.96
N ILE A 223 9.44 6.85 21.67
CA ILE A 223 8.26 6.18 21.14
C ILE A 223 7.04 7.08 21.36
N LEU A 224 6.34 7.41 20.28
CA LEU A 224 5.04 8.08 20.34
C LEU A 224 3.96 7.09 19.88
N GLU A 225 2.99 6.85 20.76
CA GLU A 225 1.85 5.98 20.42
C GLU A 225 0.55 6.76 20.34
N ARG A 226 -0.35 6.30 19.50
CA ARG A 226 -1.71 6.83 19.39
C ARG A 226 -2.71 5.72 19.11
N LEU A 227 -3.81 5.75 19.88
CA LEU A 227 -4.97 4.87 19.69
C LEU A 227 -5.90 5.49 18.63
N PHE A 228 -6.39 4.66 17.73
CA PHE A 228 -7.37 4.98 16.70
C PHE A 228 -8.51 3.96 16.74
N THR A 229 -9.63 4.33 16.16
CA THR A 229 -10.72 3.40 15.83
C THR A 229 -10.86 3.38 14.31
N ALA A 230 -10.80 2.20 13.72
CA ALA A 230 -10.99 2.03 12.29
C ALA A 230 -12.37 2.54 11.85
N ASN A 231 -12.46 3.20 10.70
CA ASN A 231 -13.71 3.75 10.23
C ASN A 231 -14.76 2.66 9.95
N ASN A 232 -16.04 3.05 9.97
CA ASN A 232 -17.17 2.15 9.72
C ASN A 232 -17.65 2.14 8.25
N GLU A 233 -16.94 2.84 7.37
CA GLU A 233 -17.29 2.96 5.95
C GLU A 233 -16.57 1.92 5.08
N ASN A 234 -15.80 1.02 5.70
CA ASN A 234 -14.93 0.05 5.02
C ASN A 234 -13.96 0.70 4.02
N CYS A 235 -13.56 1.95 4.29
CA CYS A 235 -12.54 2.65 3.53
C CYS A 235 -11.16 2.37 4.12
N ASN A 236 -10.17 2.06 3.30
CA ASN A 236 -8.79 1.94 3.77
C ASN A 236 -8.29 3.27 4.35
N GLU A 237 -7.29 3.20 5.23
CA GLU A 237 -6.77 4.35 5.95
C GLU A 237 -5.27 4.51 5.72
N TYR A 238 -4.81 5.76 5.75
CA TYR A 238 -3.40 6.11 5.92
C TYR A 238 -3.14 6.51 7.36
N ILE A 239 -2.13 5.90 7.97
CA ILE A 239 -1.52 6.43 9.19
C ILE A 239 -0.38 7.33 8.76
N ILE A 240 -0.44 8.59 9.19
CA ILE A 240 0.50 9.64 8.81
C ILE A 240 1.21 10.11 10.08
N ALA A 241 2.51 9.90 10.14
CA ALA A 241 3.38 10.51 11.15
C ALA A 241 4.07 11.73 10.56
N SER A 242 3.92 12.87 11.21
CA SER A 242 4.60 14.13 10.89
C SER A 242 5.65 14.41 11.94
N ILE A 243 6.87 14.79 11.51
CA ILE A 243 8.04 14.93 12.35
C ILE A 243 8.65 16.31 12.13
N GLY A 244 9.07 16.95 13.21
CA GLY A 244 9.86 18.19 13.19
C GLY A 244 11.07 18.10 14.11
N LEU A 245 12.23 18.52 13.61
CA LEU A 245 13.49 18.59 14.34
C LEU A 245 13.89 20.06 14.49
N THR A 246 14.14 20.49 15.72
CA THR A 246 14.56 21.87 16.01
C THR A 246 15.80 21.89 16.88
N LYS A 247 16.67 22.86 16.65
CA LYS A 247 17.81 23.18 17.51
C LYS A 247 17.58 24.53 18.20
N ALA A 248 17.92 24.60 19.46
CA ALA A 248 17.89 25.81 20.23
C ALA A 248 19.30 26.44 20.24
N ASP A 249 19.41 27.70 19.79
CA ASP A 249 20.59 28.54 19.96
C ASP A 249 20.29 29.57 21.06
N ILE A 250 21.02 29.46 22.18
CA ILE A 250 20.83 30.33 23.36
C ILE A 250 21.96 31.34 23.34
N LYS A 251 21.62 32.60 23.05
CA LYS A 251 22.58 33.72 23.09
C LYS A 251 22.02 34.83 23.97
N ASP A 252 22.81 35.23 24.93
CA ASP A 252 22.45 36.23 25.92
C ASP A 252 21.12 35.92 26.62
N LEU A 253 20.12 36.73 26.50
CA LEU A 253 18.77 36.51 27.07
C LEU A 253 17.75 36.06 26.04
N SER A 254 18.20 35.58 24.88
CA SER A 254 17.32 35.15 23.79
C SER A 254 17.49 33.64 23.44
N ILE A 255 16.40 32.98 23.12
CA ILE A 255 16.39 31.62 22.62
C ILE A 255 15.89 31.67 21.16
N LYS A 256 16.72 31.26 20.21
CA LYS A 256 16.36 31.10 18.82
C LYS A 256 16.14 29.63 18.53
N LEU A 257 14.92 29.25 18.11
CA LEU A 257 14.62 27.91 17.59
C LEU A 257 14.78 27.89 16.07
N SER A 258 15.54 26.94 15.57
CA SER A 258 15.74 26.74 14.13
C SER A 258 15.28 25.37 13.73
N LEU A 259 14.35 25.26 12.77
CA LEU A 259 13.92 24.00 12.16
C LEU A 259 15.08 23.45 11.31
N THR A 260 15.60 22.28 11.65
CA THR A 260 16.75 21.66 10.98
C THR A 260 16.35 20.48 10.10
N GLY A 261 15.18 19.90 10.34
CA GLY A 261 14.62 18.81 9.55
C GLY A 261 13.14 18.62 9.84
N PHE A 262 12.43 18.11 8.88
CA PHE A 262 11.03 17.74 9.04
C PHE A 262 10.64 16.68 8.01
N GLY A 263 9.48 16.06 8.17
CA GLY A 263 8.98 15.12 7.17
C GLY A 263 7.78 14.34 7.62
N TYR A 264 7.41 13.43 6.72
CA TYR A 264 6.25 12.57 6.84
C TYR A 264 6.66 11.13 6.63
N GLN A 265 6.08 10.24 7.45
CA GLN A 265 6.09 8.81 7.24
C GLN A 265 4.64 8.36 7.13
N ILE A 266 4.30 7.63 6.08
CA ILE A 266 2.93 7.23 5.77
C ILE A 266 2.91 5.72 5.59
N ILE A 267 1.99 5.05 6.26
CA ILE A 267 1.71 3.62 6.03
C ILE A 267 0.23 3.40 5.81
N ARG A 268 -0.09 2.32 5.11
CA ARG A 268 -1.47 1.92 4.82
C ARG A 268 -1.99 0.93 5.84
N VAL A 269 -3.26 1.09 6.23
CA VAL A 269 -4.07 0.13 6.98
C VAL A 269 -5.29 -0.24 6.11
N ASN A 270 -5.45 -1.53 5.81
CA ASN A 270 -6.61 -2.01 5.06
C ASN A 270 -7.75 -2.28 6.05
N VAL A 271 -8.88 -1.61 5.86
CA VAL A 271 -10.08 -1.81 6.69
C VAL A 271 -10.97 -2.83 6.01
N ILE A 272 -11.27 -3.91 6.71
CA ILE A 272 -12.16 -4.98 6.25
C ILE A 272 -13.53 -4.86 6.92
N PRO A 273 -14.60 -5.33 6.27
CA PRO A 273 -15.92 -5.34 6.88
C PRO A 273 -15.93 -6.06 8.21
N GLU A 274 -16.72 -5.54 9.16
CA GLU A 274 -16.99 -6.20 10.42
C GLU A 274 -17.59 -7.59 10.17
N LYS A 275 -17.10 -8.61 10.88
CA LYS A 275 -17.67 -9.96 10.78
C LYS A 275 -19.09 -9.93 11.31
N ALA A 276 -20.05 -10.36 10.50
CA ALA A 276 -21.42 -10.58 10.97
C ALA A 276 -21.36 -11.54 12.17
N GLU A 277 -21.79 -11.10 13.36
CA GLU A 277 -22.00 -12.01 14.47
C GLU A 277 -22.99 -13.06 14.03
N ASN A 278 -22.56 -14.32 13.94
CA ASN A 278 -23.47 -15.45 13.78
C ASN A 278 -24.31 -15.55 15.06
N ASN A 279 -25.40 -14.80 15.12
CA ASN A 279 -26.47 -15.02 16.06
C ASN A 279 -27.17 -16.36 15.73
N GLU A 280 -26.44 -17.47 15.90
CA GLU A 280 -27.08 -18.77 16.09
C GLU A 280 -27.78 -18.70 17.45
N GLY A 281 -28.97 -18.10 17.42
CA GLY A 281 -29.84 -17.91 18.55
C GLY A 281 -30.14 -19.23 19.20
N ASN A 282 -29.89 -19.30 20.48
CA ASN A 282 -30.51 -20.21 21.42
C ASN A 282 -32.04 -20.18 21.32
N ASN A 283 -32.62 -20.87 20.35
CA ASN A 283 -33.99 -21.29 20.41
C ASN A 283 -34.06 -22.58 21.26
N VAL A 284 -33.85 -22.42 22.57
CA VAL A 284 -34.32 -23.40 23.55
C VAL A 284 -35.84 -23.20 23.66
N GLN A 285 -36.56 -24.00 22.93
CA GLN A 285 -38.00 -24.20 23.15
C GLN A 285 -38.25 -24.69 24.59
N LYS A 286 -39.08 -23.94 25.31
CA LYS A 286 -39.78 -24.43 26.50
C LYS A 286 -41.04 -25.16 26.10
#